data_cc8505db3a611b790247bf3a9be80f67
#
_entry.id   cc8505db3a611b790247bf3a9be80f67
#
_cell.length_a   1.000
_cell.length_b   1.000
_cell.length_c   1.000
_cell.angle_alpha   90.00
_cell.angle_beta   90.00
_cell.angle_gamma   90.00
#
_symmetry.space_group_name_H-M   'P 1'
#
loop_
_entity.id
_entity.type
_entity.pdbx_description
1 polymer ?
#
loop_
_entity_poly.entity_id
_entity_poly.type
_entity_poly.pdbx_seq_one_letter_code
_entity_poly.pdbx_strand_id
1 'polypeptide(L)'
;MTEAPRIHPVLQLSDLRRHYHQGNREIRVLDGASIEIYPGQAVALVGPSGAGKSTLLHVAGLLETPDSGHVLVGGRDCSKLSDRERTRVRRCEMGFVYQFHQLLPEFSALENVVIPQLILGTSRRQANQRASELLSSMGLAERLHHRPAELSGGEQQRTAICRALANSPRLLLADEPTGNLDPRTSDHVFASLIDLIRRTGVSALIATHNMQLAASMDRVVQLADGHLVEMTPGQLV
;
A
#
# COMPACT_ATOMS: atom_id res chain seq x y z
N MET A 1 -2.90 -37.03 13.87
CA MET A 1 -2.15 -36.19 12.93
C MET A 1 -2.75 -34.79 13.05
N THR A 2 -2.11 -33.88 13.76
CA THR A 2 -2.54 -32.48 13.89
C THR A 2 -2.23 -31.78 12.57
N GLU A 3 -3.25 -31.40 11.80
CA GLU A 3 -3.04 -30.56 10.61
C GLU A 3 -2.30 -29.28 11.04
N ALA A 4 -1.19 -28.99 10.37
CA ALA A 4 -0.50 -27.73 10.57
C ALA A 4 -1.48 -26.57 10.30
N PRO A 5 -1.48 -25.50 11.10
CA PRO A 5 -2.39 -24.38 10.91
C PRO A 5 -2.24 -23.83 9.49
N ARG A 6 -3.28 -23.84 8.70
CA ARG A 6 -3.29 -23.24 7.36
C ARG A 6 -3.09 -21.74 7.52
N ILE A 7 -1.97 -21.24 7.09
CA ILE A 7 -1.69 -19.80 7.06
C ILE A 7 -2.60 -19.21 5.96
N HIS A 8 -3.56 -18.41 6.36
CA HIS A 8 -4.43 -17.71 5.41
C HIS A 8 -3.74 -16.45 4.85
N PRO A 9 -3.90 -16.15 3.56
CA PRO A 9 -3.37 -14.92 2.99
C PRO A 9 -4.03 -13.68 3.63
N VAL A 10 -3.26 -12.62 3.78
CA VAL A 10 -3.75 -11.29 4.21
C VAL A 10 -4.57 -10.65 3.10
N LEU A 11 -4.13 -10.82 1.86
CA LEU A 11 -4.84 -10.41 0.65
C LEU A 11 -4.87 -11.59 -0.34
N GLN A 12 -6.06 -11.88 -0.86
CA GLN A 12 -6.23 -12.80 -1.98
C GLN A 12 -7.10 -12.13 -3.05
N LEU A 13 -6.56 -12.04 -4.24
CA LEU A 13 -7.26 -11.61 -5.45
C LEU A 13 -7.44 -12.84 -6.34
N SER A 14 -8.65 -13.07 -6.84
CA SER A 14 -8.97 -14.25 -7.64
C SER A 14 -9.76 -13.85 -8.87
N ASP A 15 -9.23 -14.14 -10.04
CA ASP A 15 -9.83 -13.91 -11.37
C ASP A 15 -10.40 -12.49 -11.54
N LEU A 16 -9.67 -11.48 -11.08
CA LEU A 16 -10.13 -10.10 -11.15
C LEU A 16 -10.20 -9.61 -12.57
N ARG A 17 -11.33 -9.03 -12.94
CA ARG A 17 -11.53 -8.34 -14.21
C ARG A 17 -11.97 -6.92 -13.97
N ARG A 18 -11.38 -5.99 -14.72
CA ARG A 18 -11.74 -4.58 -14.69
C ARG A 18 -11.59 -3.98 -16.07
N HIS A 19 -12.69 -3.48 -16.59
CA HIS A 19 -12.76 -2.86 -17.91
C HIS A 19 -13.23 -1.41 -17.78
N TYR A 20 -12.73 -0.55 -18.66
CA TYR A 20 -13.19 0.83 -18.77
C TYR A 20 -13.71 1.07 -20.16
N HIS A 21 -14.69 1.94 -20.30
CA HIS A 21 -15.24 2.36 -21.59
C HIS A 21 -14.75 3.77 -21.92
N GLN A 22 -14.09 3.92 -23.06
CA GLN A 22 -13.72 5.19 -23.63
C GLN A 22 -14.44 5.36 -24.98
N GLY A 23 -15.59 6.03 -24.97
CA GLY A 23 -16.50 6.06 -26.13
C GLY A 23 -16.99 4.65 -26.45
N ASN A 24 -16.77 4.21 -27.70
CA ASN A 24 -17.15 2.88 -28.17
C ASN A 24 -16.05 1.80 -27.96
N ARG A 25 -14.93 2.17 -27.34
CA ARG A 25 -13.82 1.23 -27.13
C ARG A 25 -13.84 0.73 -25.70
N GLU A 26 -13.84 -0.60 -25.53
CA GLU A 26 -13.57 -1.27 -24.26
C GLU A 26 -12.06 -1.38 -24.05
N ILE A 27 -11.58 -0.97 -22.88
CA ILE A 27 -10.19 -1.09 -22.45
C ILE A 27 -10.15 -2.09 -21.31
N ARG A 28 -9.61 -3.27 -21.54
CA ARG A 28 -9.43 -4.31 -20.53
C ARG A 28 -8.15 -4.04 -19.77
N VAL A 29 -8.27 -3.66 -18.50
CA VAL A 29 -7.12 -3.31 -17.66
C VAL A 29 -6.71 -4.49 -16.78
N LEU A 30 -7.67 -5.22 -16.23
CA LEU A 30 -7.46 -6.51 -15.56
C LEU A 30 -8.32 -7.56 -16.27
N ASP A 31 -7.73 -8.72 -16.58
CA ASP A 31 -8.41 -9.80 -17.27
C ASP A 31 -8.02 -11.18 -16.71
N GLY A 32 -8.40 -11.43 -15.46
CA GLY A 32 -8.09 -12.67 -14.74
C GLY A 32 -6.91 -12.54 -13.76
N ALA A 33 -6.62 -11.31 -13.29
CA ALA A 33 -5.54 -11.08 -12.34
C ALA A 33 -5.78 -11.82 -11.01
N SER A 34 -4.82 -12.63 -10.60
CA SER A 34 -4.89 -13.43 -9.36
C SER A 34 -3.56 -13.38 -8.61
N ILE A 35 -3.62 -13.18 -7.28
CA ILE A 35 -2.45 -13.18 -6.41
C ILE A 35 -2.86 -13.45 -4.97
N GLU A 36 -1.96 -14.09 -4.22
CA GLU A 36 -2.06 -14.22 -2.76
C GLU A 36 -0.85 -13.56 -2.09
N ILE A 37 -1.09 -12.80 -1.03
CA ILE A 37 -0.06 -12.19 -0.19
C ILE A 37 -0.23 -12.72 1.22
N TYR A 38 0.82 -13.33 1.73
CA TYR A 38 0.83 -13.94 3.05
C TYR A 38 1.36 -12.99 4.14
N PRO A 39 1.08 -13.27 5.43
CA PRO A 39 1.54 -12.41 6.53
C PRO A 39 3.04 -12.12 6.47
N GLY A 40 3.40 -10.86 6.57
CA GLY A 40 4.78 -10.36 6.59
C GLY A 40 5.46 -10.29 5.23
N GLN A 41 4.81 -10.71 4.13
CA GLN A 41 5.40 -10.62 2.78
C GLN A 41 5.36 -9.19 2.23
N ALA A 42 6.49 -8.76 1.67
CA ALA A 42 6.59 -7.59 0.80
C ALA A 42 6.65 -8.03 -0.66
N VAL A 43 5.63 -7.67 -1.45
CA VAL A 43 5.50 -8.05 -2.86
C VAL A 43 5.62 -6.81 -3.73
N ALA A 44 6.56 -6.83 -4.68
CA ALA A 44 6.67 -5.81 -5.72
C ALA A 44 5.70 -6.10 -6.86
N LEU A 45 4.95 -5.08 -7.29
CA LEU A 45 4.12 -5.09 -8.47
C LEU A 45 4.80 -4.24 -9.55
N VAL A 46 5.33 -4.88 -10.59
CA VAL A 46 6.01 -4.21 -11.69
C VAL A 46 5.20 -4.31 -12.98
N GLY A 47 5.57 -3.52 -13.97
CA GLY A 47 4.93 -3.51 -15.28
C GLY A 47 5.05 -2.14 -15.95
N PRO A 48 4.82 -2.06 -17.27
CA PRO A 48 4.93 -0.81 -18.00
C PRO A 48 3.94 0.25 -17.50
N SER A 49 4.19 1.51 -17.85
CA SER A 49 3.24 2.60 -17.58
C SER A 49 1.91 2.29 -18.27
N GLY A 50 0.80 2.52 -17.59
CA GLY A 50 -0.53 2.21 -18.12
C GLY A 50 -0.95 0.74 -18.09
N ALA A 51 -0.13 -0.19 -17.59
CA ALA A 51 -0.49 -1.61 -17.47
C ALA A 51 -1.64 -1.91 -16.51
N GLY A 52 -2.06 -0.94 -15.68
CA GLY A 52 -3.16 -1.13 -14.71
C GLY A 52 -2.72 -1.37 -13.26
N LYS A 53 -1.45 -1.12 -12.92
CA LYS A 53 -0.94 -1.30 -11.54
C LYS A 53 -1.75 -0.53 -10.50
N SER A 54 -2.02 0.75 -10.74
CA SER A 54 -2.86 1.58 -9.86
C SER A 54 -4.29 1.06 -9.77
N THR A 55 -4.87 0.59 -10.90
CA THR A 55 -6.20 -0.04 -10.90
C THR A 55 -6.22 -1.29 -10.02
N LEU A 56 -5.20 -2.17 -10.15
CA LEU A 56 -5.07 -3.34 -9.30
C LEU A 56 -4.99 -2.97 -7.82
N LEU A 57 -4.17 -1.96 -7.47
CA LEU A 57 -4.06 -1.45 -6.09
C LEU A 57 -5.37 -0.85 -5.59
N HIS A 58 -6.12 -0.13 -6.43
CA HIS A 58 -7.42 0.44 -6.06
C HIS A 58 -8.46 -0.65 -5.81
N VAL A 59 -8.50 -1.70 -6.65
CA VAL A 59 -9.39 -2.85 -6.44
C VAL A 59 -8.97 -3.63 -5.19
N ALA A 60 -7.68 -3.95 -5.03
CA ALA A 60 -7.15 -4.61 -3.84
C ALA A 60 -7.43 -3.83 -2.57
N GLY A 61 -7.37 -2.50 -2.66
CA GLY A 61 -7.64 -1.55 -1.58
C GLY A 61 -9.12 -1.24 -1.35
N LEU A 62 -10.03 -1.89 -2.05
CA LEU A 62 -11.48 -1.67 -1.96
C LEU A 62 -11.89 -0.22 -2.27
N LEU A 63 -11.07 0.52 -3.02
CA LEU A 63 -11.40 1.86 -3.53
C LEU A 63 -12.26 1.77 -4.77
N GLU A 64 -12.03 0.73 -5.59
CA GLU A 64 -12.83 0.39 -6.76
C GLU A 64 -13.44 -1.01 -6.60
N THR A 65 -14.56 -1.24 -7.30
CA THR A 65 -15.18 -2.56 -7.38
C THR A 65 -14.77 -3.20 -8.71
N PRO A 66 -14.28 -4.44 -8.72
CA PRO A 66 -14.01 -5.14 -9.96
C PRO A 66 -15.33 -5.46 -10.69
N ASP A 67 -15.27 -5.66 -12.01
CA ASP A 67 -16.44 -6.10 -12.79
C ASP A 67 -16.76 -7.58 -12.51
N SER A 68 -15.73 -8.39 -12.25
CA SER A 68 -15.87 -9.78 -11.77
C SER A 68 -14.64 -10.23 -10.99
N GLY A 69 -14.71 -11.40 -10.36
CA GLY A 69 -13.68 -11.96 -9.50
C GLY A 69 -13.91 -11.63 -8.02
N HIS A 70 -12.94 -12.00 -7.19
CA HIS A 70 -13.06 -11.88 -5.74
C HIS A 70 -11.86 -11.18 -5.12
N VAL A 71 -12.15 -10.36 -4.10
CA VAL A 71 -11.15 -9.70 -3.22
C VAL A 71 -11.40 -10.19 -1.81
N LEU A 72 -10.48 -10.98 -1.26
CA LEU A 72 -10.52 -11.42 0.13
C LEU A 72 -9.44 -10.70 0.95
N VAL A 73 -9.84 -10.18 2.10
CA VAL A 73 -8.94 -9.51 3.07
C VAL A 73 -9.04 -10.26 4.38
N GLY A 74 -7.91 -10.84 4.84
CA GLY A 74 -7.89 -11.68 6.03
C GLY A 74 -8.87 -12.85 5.98
N GLY A 75 -9.11 -13.44 4.79
CA GLY A 75 -10.06 -14.53 4.55
C GLY A 75 -11.53 -14.09 4.39
N ARG A 76 -11.85 -12.80 4.60
CA ARG A 76 -13.20 -12.27 4.38
C ARG A 76 -13.37 -11.83 2.93
N ASP A 77 -14.38 -12.34 2.23
CA ASP A 77 -14.75 -11.85 0.90
C ASP A 77 -15.34 -10.43 0.99
N CYS A 78 -14.66 -9.49 0.31
CA CYS A 78 -15.01 -8.08 0.29
C CYS A 78 -15.62 -7.62 -1.05
N SER A 79 -15.78 -8.52 -2.02
CA SER A 79 -16.18 -8.19 -3.39
C SER A 79 -17.56 -7.55 -3.49
N LYS A 80 -18.48 -7.93 -2.60
CA LYS A 80 -19.89 -7.48 -2.59
C LYS A 80 -20.25 -6.63 -1.38
N LEU A 81 -19.26 -6.13 -0.63
CA LEU A 81 -19.50 -5.27 0.52
C LEU A 81 -20.07 -3.92 0.10
N SER A 82 -20.97 -3.40 0.92
CA SER A 82 -21.44 -2.01 0.81
C SER A 82 -20.26 -1.04 1.00
N ASP A 83 -20.40 0.18 0.51
CA ASP A 83 -19.37 1.22 0.64
C ASP A 83 -18.99 1.51 2.11
N ARG A 84 -19.98 1.48 3.01
CA ARG A 84 -19.76 1.62 4.46
C ARG A 84 -18.89 0.49 5.02
N GLU A 85 -19.12 -0.74 4.59
CA GLU A 85 -18.34 -1.89 5.04
C GLU A 85 -16.94 -1.89 4.47
N ARG A 86 -16.79 -1.56 3.16
CA ARG A 86 -15.47 -1.36 2.52
C ARG A 86 -14.66 -0.30 3.25
N THR A 87 -15.29 0.83 3.59
CA THR A 87 -14.64 1.90 4.36
C THR A 87 -14.17 1.41 5.74
N ARG A 88 -14.97 0.55 6.41
CA ARG A 88 -14.56 -0.05 7.68
C ARG A 88 -13.35 -0.96 7.52
N VAL A 89 -13.32 -1.82 6.48
CA VAL A 89 -12.17 -2.70 6.21
C VAL A 89 -10.92 -1.86 5.92
N ARG A 90 -11.01 -0.86 5.02
CA ARG A 90 -9.88 0.04 4.71
C ARG A 90 -9.31 0.69 5.97
N ARG A 91 -10.18 1.24 6.81
CA ARG A 91 -9.77 1.94 8.03
C ARG A 91 -9.06 1.05 9.05
N CYS A 92 -9.45 -0.23 9.15
CA CYS A 92 -8.94 -1.16 10.15
C CYS A 92 -7.78 -2.02 9.66
N GLU A 93 -7.82 -2.44 8.40
CA GLU A 93 -6.94 -3.50 7.88
C GLU A 93 -5.90 -3.00 6.89
N MET A 94 -6.06 -1.76 6.35
CA MET A 94 -5.24 -1.29 5.22
C MET A 94 -4.59 0.05 5.50
N GLY A 95 -3.35 0.21 5.01
CA GLY A 95 -2.66 1.48 4.89
C GLY A 95 -2.41 1.79 3.41
N PHE A 96 -2.43 3.08 3.05
CA PHE A 96 -2.21 3.53 1.67
C PHE A 96 -1.08 4.55 1.61
N VAL A 97 -0.15 4.33 0.68
CA VAL A 97 0.89 5.30 0.31
C VAL A 97 0.77 5.56 -1.18
N TYR A 98 0.71 6.83 -1.56
CA TYR A 98 0.60 7.26 -2.96
C TYR A 98 1.88 7.91 -3.42
N GLN A 99 2.06 8.00 -4.73
CA GLN A 99 3.17 8.69 -5.37
C GLN A 99 3.26 10.17 -4.93
N PHE A 100 2.11 10.87 -4.86
CA PHE A 100 1.99 12.16 -4.20
C PHE A 100 1.55 11.93 -2.75
N HIS A 101 2.32 12.40 -1.79
CA HIS A 101 2.12 12.16 -0.35
C HIS A 101 0.71 12.45 0.19
N GLN A 102 -0.06 13.33 -0.49
CA GLN A 102 -1.44 13.72 -0.14
C GLN A 102 -1.61 14.05 1.36
N LEU A 103 -0.64 14.77 1.93
CA LEU A 103 -0.76 15.26 3.30
C LEU A 103 -1.80 16.38 3.36
N LEU A 104 -2.47 16.48 4.49
CA LEU A 104 -3.38 17.58 4.78
C LEU A 104 -2.54 18.83 5.09
N PRO A 105 -2.58 19.88 4.27
CA PRO A 105 -1.63 20.99 4.34
C PRO A 105 -1.78 21.86 5.58
N GLU A 106 -2.99 21.90 6.16
CA GLU A 106 -3.30 22.68 7.37
C GLU A 106 -2.79 22.02 8.66
N PHE A 107 -2.46 20.74 8.61
CA PHE A 107 -2.06 19.92 9.76
C PHE A 107 -0.56 19.66 9.75
N SER A 108 0.05 19.63 10.94
CA SER A 108 1.45 19.24 11.12
C SER A 108 1.70 17.78 10.74
N ALA A 109 2.97 17.37 10.64
CA ALA A 109 3.37 15.99 10.43
C ALA A 109 2.73 15.06 11.49
N LEU A 110 2.81 15.46 12.77
CA LEU A 110 2.20 14.71 13.87
C LEU A 110 0.68 14.56 13.67
N GLU A 111 -0.02 15.65 13.38
CA GLU A 111 -1.47 15.65 13.23
C GLU A 111 -1.91 14.82 12.02
N ASN A 112 -1.19 14.85 10.89
CA ASN A 112 -1.46 13.98 9.75
C ASN A 112 -1.43 12.49 10.14
N VAL A 113 -0.55 12.09 11.05
CA VAL A 113 -0.45 10.69 11.52
C VAL A 113 -1.45 10.40 12.64
N VAL A 114 -1.86 11.38 13.41
CA VAL A 114 -2.85 11.25 14.50
C VAL A 114 -4.29 11.09 13.97
N ILE A 115 -4.66 11.84 12.93
CA ILE A 115 -6.04 11.90 12.41
C ILE A 115 -6.63 10.51 12.11
N PRO A 116 -6.01 9.59 11.37
CA PRO A 116 -6.59 8.27 11.09
C PRO A 116 -6.85 7.46 12.36
N GLN A 117 -6.06 7.63 13.41
CA GLN A 117 -6.22 6.96 14.69
C GLN A 117 -7.43 7.49 15.45
N LEU A 118 -7.65 8.82 15.43
CA LEU A 118 -8.84 9.44 16.03
C LEU A 118 -10.12 8.98 15.32
N ILE A 119 -10.09 8.85 13.98
CA ILE A 119 -11.21 8.32 13.18
C ILE A 119 -11.50 6.87 13.56
N LEU A 120 -10.48 6.09 13.96
CA LEU A 120 -10.64 4.72 14.43
C LEU A 120 -11.21 4.66 15.86
N GLY A 121 -11.17 5.79 16.62
CA GLY A 121 -11.65 5.88 17.99
C GLY A 121 -10.55 5.79 19.05
N THR A 122 -9.27 5.82 18.66
CA THR A 122 -8.14 5.85 19.59
C THR A 122 -8.14 7.17 20.36
N SER A 123 -7.81 7.13 21.65
CA SER A 123 -7.71 8.34 22.47
C SER A 123 -6.61 9.27 21.94
N ARG A 124 -6.80 10.59 22.05
CA ARG A 124 -5.82 11.58 21.56
C ARG A 124 -4.42 11.37 22.16
N ARG A 125 -4.34 10.99 23.42
CA ARG A 125 -3.07 10.70 24.09
C ARG A 125 -2.34 9.53 23.44
N GLN A 126 -3.02 8.41 23.23
CA GLN A 126 -2.46 7.22 22.57
C GLN A 126 -2.09 7.50 21.12
N ALA A 127 -2.95 8.21 20.39
CA ALA A 127 -2.71 8.58 19.00
C ALA A 127 -1.46 9.47 18.86
N ASN A 128 -1.29 10.48 19.72
CA ASN A 128 -0.10 11.33 19.73
C ASN A 128 1.16 10.54 20.04
N GLN A 129 1.12 9.66 21.06
CA GLN A 129 2.26 8.82 21.41
C GLN A 129 2.67 7.94 20.25
N ARG A 130 1.75 7.19 19.67
CA ARG A 130 2.00 6.31 18.52
C ARG A 130 2.50 7.07 17.29
N ALA A 131 1.92 8.24 17.00
CA ALA A 131 2.35 9.08 15.88
C ALA A 131 3.78 9.58 16.07
N SER A 132 4.14 10.05 17.29
CA SER A 132 5.51 10.49 17.62
C SER A 132 6.51 9.35 17.49
N GLU A 133 6.19 8.15 17.96
CA GLU A 133 7.05 6.95 17.84
C GLU A 133 7.29 6.60 16.37
N LEU A 134 6.25 6.57 15.53
CA LEU A 134 6.36 6.30 14.11
C LEU A 134 7.22 7.34 13.39
N LEU A 135 6.94 8.63 13.60
CA LEU A 135 7.69 9.73 12.98
C LEU A 135 9.16 9.71 13.41
N SER A 136 9.42 9.49 14.70
CA SER A 136 10.79 9.38 15.22
C SER A 136 11.54 8.20 14.59
N SER A 137 10.87 7.05 14.41
CA SER A 137 11.46 5.87 13.77
C SER A 137 11.83 6.10 12.30
N MET A 138 11.21 7.09 11.67
CA MET A 138 11.47 7.52 10.29
C MET A 138 12.39 8.77 10.22
N GLY A 139 13.04 9.12 11.34
CA GLY A 139 13.99 10.24 11.41
C GLY A 139 13.33 11.62 11.38
N LEU A 140 12.07 11.74 11.84
CA LEU A 140 11.28 12.97 11.82
C LEU A 140 11.00 13.52 13.23
N ALA A 141 11.78 13.14 14.25
CA ALA A 141 11.59 13.60 15.63
C ALA A 141 11.57 15.14 15.76
N GLU A 142 12.44 15.81 15.00
CA GLU A 142 12.56 17.28 15.01
C GLU A 142 11.54 17.96 14.08
N ARG A 143 10.70 17.19 13.38
CA ARG A 143 9.75 17.67 12.36
C ARG A 143 8.28 17.49 12.76
N LEU A 144 8.00 17.02 13.97
CA LEU A 144 6.64 16.67 14.43
C LEU A 144 5.62 17.80 14.22
N HIS A 145 6.04 19.04 14.48
CA HIS A 145 5.17 20.21 14.43
C HIS A 145 5.23 21.00 13.13
N HIS A 146 6.09 20.58 12.18
CA HIS A 146 6.18 21.21 10.86
C HIS A 146 4.97 20.85 10.01
N ARG A 147 4.47 21.83 9.26
CA ARG A 147 3.44 21.61 8.23
C ARG A 147 4.05 21.08 6.94
N PRO A 148 3.29 20.47 6.05
CA PRO A 148 3.82 19.94 4.79
C PRO A 148 4.66 20.93 3.99
N ALA A 149 4.27 22.22 3.94
CA ALA A 149 5.03 23.24 3.24
C ALA A 149 6.44 23.52 3.83
N GLU A 150 6.69 23.09 5.06
CA GLU A 150 7.97 23.27 5.78
C GLU A 150 8.84 22.00 5.71
N LEU A 151 8.33 20.93 5.08
CA LEU A 151 8.99 19.64 4.94
C LEU A 151 9.54 19.47 3.52
N SER A 152 10.72 18.86 3.39
CA SER A 152 11.22 18.39 2.11
C SER A 152 10.34 17.29 1.53
N GLY A 153 10.40 17.02 0.22
CA GLY A 153 9.60 15.96 -0.42
C GLY A 153 9.80 14.58 0.22
N GLY A 154 11.05 14.25 0.59
CA GLY A 154 11.34 13.00 1.30
C GLY A 154 10.77 12.96 2.72
N GLU A 155 10.75 14.08 3.46
CA GLU A 155 10.12 14.19 4.78
C GLU A 155 8.60 14.08 4.68
N GLN A 156 8.00 14.69 3.66
CA GLN A 156 6.56 14.57 3.38
C GLN A 156 6.18 13.11 3.08
N GLN A 157 6.97 12.43 2.26
CA GLN A 157 6.71 11.03 1.91
C GLN A 157 6.88 10.11 3.12
N ARG A 158 7.92 10.29 3.94
CA ARG A 158 8.06 9.53 5.20
C ARG A 158 6.91 9.80 6.16
N THR A 159 6.39 11.03 6.23
CA THR A 159 5.19 11.35 7.00
C THR A 159 3.96 10.61 6.47
N ALA A 160 3.78 10.53 5.14
CA ALA A 160 2.69 9.77 4.52
C ALA A 160 2.79 8.26 4.80
N ILE A 161 4.00 7.70 4.82
CA ILE A 161 4.25 6.32 5.22
C ILE A 161 3.85 6.10 6.69
N CYS A 162 4.25 6.99 7.61
CA CYS A 162 3.83 6.91 9.01
C CYS A 162 2.31 6.97 9.16
N ARG A 163 1.65 7.86 8.41
CA ARG A 163 0.18 7.97 8.40
C ARG A 163 -0.48 6.67 7.93
N ALA A 164 0.05 6.02 6.90
CA ALA A 164 -0.48 4.77 6.39
C ALA A 164 -0.38 3.63 7.44
N LEU A 165 0.65 3.64 8.29
CA LEU A 165 0.90 2.62 9.31
C LEU A 165 0.34 2.98 10.70
N ALA A 166 -0.29 4.15 10.85
CA ALA A 166 -0.76 4.68 12.13
C ALA A 166 -1.72 3.72 12.85
N ASN A 167 -2.65 3.11 12.12
CA ASN A 167 -3.65 2.17 12.64
C ASN A 167 -3.15 0.71 12.74
N SER A 168 -1.85 0.45 12.59
CA SER A 168 -1.27 -0.89 12.57
C SER A 168 -1.99 -1.84 11.60
N PRO A 169 -2.11 -1.46 10.31
CA PRO A 169 -2.81 -2.27 9.33
C PRO A 169 -2.11 -3.62 9.11
N ARG A 170 -2.84 -4.61 8.61
CA ARG A 170 -2.25 -5.89 8.19
C ARG A 170 -1.67 -5.83 6.78
N LEU A 171 -2.17 -4.91 5.96
CA LEU A 171 -1.78 -4.74 4.56
C LEU A 171 -1.44 -3.28 4.27
N LEU A 172 -0.28 -3.06 3.68
CA LEU A 172 0.13 -1.79 3.10
C LEU A 172 0.04 -1.88 1.58
N LEU A 173 -0.67 -0.95 0.96
CA LEU A 173 -0.74 -0.76 -0.47
C LEU A 173 0.00 0.52 -0.83
N ALA A 174 1.00 0.43 -1.70
CA ALA A 174 1.80 1.59 -2.09
C ALA A 174 1.87 1.70 -3.62
N ASP A 175 1.50 2.86 -4.15
CA ASP A 175 1.58 3.16 -5.57
C ASP A 175 2.71 4.15 -5.82
N GLU A 176 3.83 3.64 -6.39
CA GLU A 176 5.04 4.41 -6.70
C GLU A 176 5.50 5.31 -5.54
N PRO A 177 5.73 4.75 -4.33
CA PRO A 177 5.89 5.54 -3.10
C PRO A 177 7.10 6.49 -3.09
N THR A 178 7.98 6.40 -4.08
CA THR A 178 9.16 7.27 -4.25
C THR A 178 9.27 7.89 -5.63
N GLY A 179 8.26 7.73 -6.48
CA GLY A 179 8.32 8.11 -7.90
C GLY A 179 8.47 9.61 -8.17
N ASN A 180 8.20 10.48 -7.18
CA ASN A 180 8.34 11.94 -7.30
C ASN A 180 9.59 12.50 -6.61
N LEU A 181 10.48 11.63 -6.14
CA LEU A 181 11.69 12.01 -5.43
C LEU A 181 12.91 11.91 -6.34
N ASP A 182 13.95 12.70 -6.07
CA ASP A 182 15.24 12.50 -6.70
C ASP A 182 15.81 11.10 -6.32
N PRO A 183 16.71 10.53 -7.14
CA PRO A 183 17.16 9.15 -6.95
C PRO A 183 17.73 8.87 -5.57
N ARG A 184 18.57 9.78 -5.04
CA ARG A 184 19.21 9.60 -3.72
C ARG A 184 18.19 9.62 -2.59
N THR A 185 17.24 10.54 -2.62
CA THR A 185 16.16 10.63 -1.63
C THR A 185 15.22 9.43 -1.75
N SER A 186 14.93 8.99 -2.99
CA SER A 186 14.13 7.80 -3.28
C SER A 186 14.69 6.56 -2.59
N ASP A 187 15.98 6.28 -2.75
CA ASP A 187 16.66 5.13 -2.15
C ASP A 187 16.56 5.16 -0.61
N HIS A 188 16.79 6.32 0.00
CA HIS A 188 16.65 6.48 1.45
C HIS A 188 15.25 6.28 1.98
N VAL A 189 14.25 6.87 1.33
CA VAL A 189 12.84 6.72 1.73
C VAL A 189 12.39 5.28 1.55
N PHE A 190 12.79 4.63 0.44
CA PHE A 190 12.43 3.26 0.18
C PHE A 190 13.08 2.29 1.18
N ALA A 191 14.38 2.44 1.47
CA ALA A 191 15.06 1.65 2.48
C ALA A 191 14.38 1.77 3.86
N SER A 192 14.00 2.99 4.24
CA SER A 192 13.26 3.25 5.48
C SER A 192 11.87 2.59 5.48
N LEU A 193 11.18 2.58 4.33
CA LEU A 193 9.88 1.91 4.18
C LEU A 193 10.03 0.39 4.36
N ILE A 194 11.00 -0.25 3.68
CA ILE A 194 11.22 -1.70 3.79
C ILE A 194 11.64 -2.09 5.21
N ASP A 195 12.52 -1.32 5.85
CA ASP A 195 12.89 -1.54 7.24
C ASP A 195 11.67 -1.47 8.18
N LEU A 196 10.80 -0.49 7.98
CA LEU A 196 9.59 -0.34 8.77
C LEU A 196 8.59 -1.49 8.54
N ILE A 197 8.42 -1.95 7.28
CA ILE A 197 7.61 -3.12 6.93
C ILE A 197 8.14 -4.36 7.68
N ARG A 198 9.44 -4.62 7.63
CA ARG A 198 10.06 -5.76 8.30
C ARG A 198 9.91 -5.70 9.82
N ARG A 199 10.11 -4.53 10.43
CA ARG A 199 9.98 -4.35 11.89
C ARG A 199 8.56 -4.48 12.38
N THR A 200 7.59 -4.02 11.61
CA THR A 200 6.16 -4.07 11.99
C THR A 200 5.49 -5.39 11.63
N GLY A 201 6.07 -6.18 10.73
CA GLY A 201 5.48 -7.41 10.21
C GLY A 201 4.26 -7.19 9.33
N VAL A 202 4.03 -5.95 8.87
CA VAL A 202 2.95 -5.64 7.93
C VAL A 202 3.24 -6.29 6.57
N SER A 203 2.22 -6.84 5.92
CA SER A 203 2.35 -7.32 4.54
C SER A 203 2.20 -6.15 3.58
N ALA A 204 2.89 -6.17 2.45
CA ALA A 204 2.85 -5.04 1.52
C ALA A 204 2.71 -5.48 0.05
N LEU A 205 1.94 -4.70 -0.73
CA LEU A 205 1.93 -4.73 -2.19
C LEU A 205 2.35 -3.35 -2.68
N ILE A 206 3.51 -3.27 -3.33
CA ILE A 206 4.14 -2.02 -3.71
C ILE A 206 4.33 -1.98 -5.23
N ALA A 207 3.57 -1.12 -5.90
CA ALA A 207 3.82 -0.84 -7.31
C ALA A 207 5.06 0.03 -7.45
N THR A 208 5.97 -0.37 -8.33
CA THR A 208 7.18 0.39 -8.67
C THR A 208 7.65 0.08 -10.08
N HIS A 209 8.24 1.07 -10.72
CA HIS A 209 8.96 0.88 -11.99
C HIS A 209 10.48 0.69 -11.77
N ASN A 210 10.96 0.84 -10.54
CA ASN A 210 12.36 0.65 -10.20
C ASN A 210 12.64 -0.82 -9.87
N MET A 211 13.28 -1.52 -10.83
CA MET A 211 13.57 -2.95 -10.70
C MET A 211 14.57 -3.27 -9.58
N GLN A 212 15.51 -2.35 -9.25
CA GLN A 212 16.45 -2.56 -8.16
C GLN A 212 15.72 -2.56 -6.80
N LEU A 213 14.77 -1.63 -6.64
CA LEU A 213 13.93 -1.59 -5.45
C LEU A 213 13.00 -2.82 -5.38
N ALA A 214 12.43 -3.23 -6.51
CA ALA A 214 11.60 -4.44 -6.59
C ALA A 214 12.38 -5.69 -6.18
N ALA A 215 13.62 -5.83 -6.62
CA ALA A 215 14.48 -6.96 -6.28
C ALA A 215 14.84 -7.09 -4.78
N SER A 216 14.64 -6.03 -3.99
CA SER A 216 14.86 -6.05 -2.53
C SER A 216 13.67 -6.60 -1.72
N MET A 217 12.54 -6.90 -2.39
CA MET A 217 11.33 -7.45 -1.78
C MET A 217 11.32 -8.99 -1.84
N ASP A 218 10.40 -9.62 -1.12
CA ASP A 218 10.34 -11.07 -1.00
C ASP A 218 9.89 -11.75 -2.30
N ARG A 219 9.02 -11.10 -3.08
CA ARG A 219 8.50 -11.57 -4.36
C ARG A 219 8.31 -10.41 -5.31
N VAL A 220 8.44 -10.69 -6.60
CA VAL A 220 8.17 -9.73 -7.67
C VAL A 220 7.14 -10.33 -8.62
N VAL A 221 6.07 -9.59 -8.88
CA VAL A 221 5.02 -9.95 -9.83
C VAL A 221 4.91 -8.89 -10.90
N GLN A 222 4.78 -9.31 -12.14
CA GLN A 222 4.57 -8.42 -13.27
C GLN A 222 3.10 -8.41 -13.68
N LEU A 223 2.53 -7.22 -13.85
CA LEU A 223 1.25 -7.06 -14.50
C LEU A 223 1.48 -6.85 -16.00
N ALA A 224 1.05 -7.83 -16.80
CA ALA A 224 1.14 -7.82 -18.25
C ALA A 224 -0.18 -8.34 -18.84
N ASP A 225 -0.73 -7.63 -19.82
CA ASP A 225 -1.97 -7.97 -20.55
C ASP A 225 -3.14 -8.33 -19.60
N GLY A 226 -3.26 -7.61 -18.48
CA GLY A 226 -4.31 -7.81 -17.48
C GLY A 226 -4.09 -8.99 -16.52
N HIS A 227 -3.00 -9.74 -16.66
CA HIS A 227 -2.65 -10.89 -15.82
C HIS A 227 -1.43 -10.62 -14.92
N LEU A 228 -1.34 -11.32 -13.80
CA LEU A 228 -0.18 -11.30 -12.91
C LEU A 228 0.70 -12.52 -13.14
N VAL A 229 1.99 -12.29 -13.34
CA VAL A 229 2.99 -13.34 -13.57
C VAL A 229 4.12 -13.18 -12.56
N GLU A 230 4.49 -14.26 -11.85
CA GLU A 230 5.66 -14.26 -10.98
C GLU A 230 6.94 -14.08 -11.80
N MET A 231 7.82 -13.20 -11.33
CA MET A 231 9.13 -13.00 -11.94
C MET A 231 10.19 -13.82 -11.19
N THR A 232 11.01 -14.51 -11.94
CA THR A 232 12.18 -15.20 -11.38
C THR A 232 13.37 -14.23 -11.26
N PRO A 233 14.33 -14.48 -10.32
CA PRO A 233 15.49 -13.59 -10.13
C PRO A 233 16.26 -13.26 -11.42
N GLY A 234 16.33 -14.17 -12.39
CA GLY A 234 17.00 -13.96 -13.69
C GLY A 234 16.25 -13.02 -14.65
N GLN A 235 15.02 -12.63 -14.35
CA GLN A 235 14.20 -11.72 -15.16
C GLN A 235 14.22 -10.27 -14.62
N LEU A 236 14.92 -10.06 -13.50
CA LEU A 236 15.01 -8.75 -12.81
C LEU A 236 16.24 -7.93 -13.24
N VAL A 237 16.96 -8.39 -14.28
CA VAL A 237 18.19 -7.76 -14.81
C VAL A 237 17.87 -6.97 -16.08
#